data_3090eed8aab2bc1cbd5e4bc9b586cdc6
#
_entry.id   3090eed8aab2bc1cbd5e4bc9b586cdc6
#
_cell.length_a   1.000
_cell.length_b   1.000
_cell.length_c   1.000
_cell.angle_alpha   90.00
_cell.angle_beta   90.00
_cell.angle_gamma   90.00
#
_symmetry.space_group_name_H-M   'P 1'
#
loop_
_entity.id
_entity.type
_entity.pdbx_description
1 polymer ?
#
loop_
_entity_poly.entity_id
_entity_poly.type
_entity_poly.pdbx_seq_one_letter_code
_entity_poly.pdbx_strand_id
1 'polypeptide(L)'
;RRQRVRTRFGIDEFDDIIDGLENERTRTLRKVNNELRKEKEMLKKFRRQELLALKRVPTDIAIERNTWFHLGINSSEQYIYCLRRILDPIKEHVDNNFNPVPQLYIDEFRPLRATINDLMQQTETQISTCRFEHYRDTLALADKCKDELSVVRKRHIDRITQMKDNNLLQISLVYLNLLQESQQLLSNMRHQLRAAKKFMEN
;
A
#
# COMPACT_ATOMS: atom_id res chain seq x y z
N ARG A 1 -28.44 -2.32 4.35
CA ARG A 1 -27.49 -1.16 4.25
C ARG A 1 -26.11 -1.75 4.15
N ARG A 2 -25.57 -1.84 2.92
CA ARG A 2 -24.16 -2.21 2.65
C ARG A 2 -23.28 -1.13 3.30
N GLN A 3 -22.60 -1.45 4.39
CA GLN A 3 -21.51 -0.61 4.89
C GLN A 3 -20.46 -0.56 3.78
N ARG A 4 -20.33 0.60 3.14
CA ARG A 4 -19.20 0.89 2.25
C ARG A 4 -17.95 0.79 3.13
N VAL A 5 -17.18 -0.26 2.97
CA VAL A 5 -15.80 -0.27 3.45
C VAL A 5 -15.16 0.93 2.76
N ARG A 6 -14.70 1.90 3.52
CA ARG A 6 -14.03 3.09 2.99
C ARG A 6 -12.74 2.64 2.34
N THR A 7 -12.76 2.51 1.02
CA THR A 7 -11.60 2.11 0.21
C THR A 7 -10.68 3.29 -0.12
N ARG A 8 -11.04 4.50 0.29
CA ARG A 8 -10.21 5.72 0.14
C ARG A 8 -8.96 5.71 1.03
N PHE A 9 -8.85 4.67 1.84
CA PHE A 9 -7.73 4.42 2.72
C PHE A 9 -6.51 3.95 1.91
N GLY A 10 -5.40 4.58 2.15
CA GLY A 10 -4.11 4.18 1.61
C GLY A 10 -3.51 5.14 0.58
N ILE A 11 -4.33 5.81 -0.25
CA ILE A 11 -3.82 6.77 -1.24
C ILE A 11 -3.25 7.99 -0.52
N ASP A 12 -4.06 8.59 0.35
CA ASP A 12 -3.67 9.77 1.10
C ASP A 12 -2.50 9.45 2.05
N GLU A 13 -2.53 8.27 2.70
CA GLU A 13 -1.46 7.81 3.60
C GLU A 13 -0.15 7.56 2.86
N PHE A 14 -0.17 6.90 1.71
CA PHE A 14 1.03 6.68 0.90
C PHE A 14 1.63 8.02 0.46
N ASP A 15 0.80 8.91 -0.05
CA ASP A 15 1.21 10.23 -0.51
C ASP A 15 1.76 11.11 0.63
N ASP A 16 1.08 11.10 1.78
CA ASP A 16 1.52 11.80 3.00
C ASP A 16 2.84 11.25 3.55
N ILE A 17 3.11 9.95 3.45
CA ILE A 17 4.39 9.35 3.85
C ILE A 17 5.53 9.88 2.96
N ILE A 18 5.33 9.90 1.65
CA ILE A 18 6.34 10.40 0.71
C ILE A 18 6.57 11.90 0.90
N ASP A 19 5.50 12.69 1.05
CA ASP A 19 5.59 14.12 1.34
C ASP A 19 6.32 14.38 2.68
N GLY A 20 6.04 13.57 3.69
CA GLY A 20 6.71 13.63 4.99
C GLY A 20 8.21 13.36 4.91
N LEU A 21 8.63 12.45 4.03
CA LEU A 21 10.05 12.19 3.77
C LEU A 21 10.70 13.34 2.99
N GLU A 22 10.11 13.74 1.86
CA GLU A 22 10.68 14.75 0.96
C GLU A 22 10.81 16.13 1.63
N ASN A 23 9.87 16.49 2.49
CA ASN A 23 9.78 17.79 3.16
C ASN A 23 10.07 17.74 4.67
N GLU A 24 10.57 16.60 5.17
CA GLU A 24 10.94 16.39 6.59
C GLU A 24 9.80 16.75 7.56
N ARG A 25 8.54 16.41 7.22
CA ARG A 25 7.35 16.77 8.00
C ARG A 25 6.99 15.72 9.05
N THR A 26 7.62 15.80 10.22
CA THR A 26 7.34 14.93 11.38
C THR A 26 5.86 14.86 11.76
N ARG A 27 5.16 16.00 11.72
CA ARG A 27 3.74 16.08 12.07
C ARG A 27 2.87 15.24 11.11
N THR A 28 3.16 15.30 9.81
CA THR A 28 2.46 14.50 8.79
C THR A 28 2.69 13.01 9.03
N LEU A 29 3.93 12.60 9.28
CA LEU A 29 4.27 11.20 9.57
C LEU A 29 3.61 10.67 10.85
N ARG A 30 3.51 11.47 11.89
CA ARG A 30 2.76 11.13 13.12
C ARG A 30 1.26 10.97 12.86
N LYS A 31 0.68 11.83 12.03
CA LYS A 31 -0.72 11.74 11.61
C LYS A 31 -0.97 10.39 10.92
N VAL A 32 -0.18 10.05 9.92
CA VAL A 32 -0.28 8.78 9.19
C VAL A 32 -0.14 7.59 10.13
N ASN A 33 0.83 7.61 11.04
CA ASN A 33 1.00 6.54 12.03
C ASN A 33 -0.25 6.30 12.88
N ASN A 34 -0.93 7.38 13.30
CA ASN A 34 -2.17 7.29 14.05
C ASN A 34 -3.34 6.77 13.20
N GLU A 35 -3.41 7.16 11.93
CA GLU A 35 -4.42 6.69 10.99
C GLU A 35 -4.26 5.20 10.71
N LEU A 36 -3.06 4.72 10.40
CA LEU A 36 -2.77 3.29 10.22
C LEU A 36 -3.15 2.45 11.45
N ARG A 37 -2.91 2.97 12.65
CA ARG A 37 -3.31 2.29 13.88
C ARG A 37 -4.83 2.19 14.03
N LYS A 38 -5.56 3.26 13.73
CA LYS A 38 -7.03 3.28 13.76
C LYS A 38 -7.63 2.30 12.75
N GLU A 39 -7.09 2.25 11.54
CA GLU A 39 -7.56 1.34 10.51
C GLU A 39 -7.33 -0.13 10.88
N LYS A 40 -6.18 -0.45 11.46
CA LYS A 40 -5.91 -1.79 11.98
C LYS A 40 -6.96 -2.21 13.03
N GLU A 41 -7.32 -1.32 13.94
CA GLU A 41 -8.35 -1.59 14.93
C GLU A 41 -9.75 -1.71 14.31
N MET A 42 -10.06 -0.92 13.28
CA MET A 42 -11.30 -1.05 12.52
C MET A 42 -11.40 -2.40 11.81
N LEU A 43 -10.33 -2.88 11.17
CA LEU A 43 -10.32 -4.20 10.53
C LEU A 43 -10.56 -5.34 11.53
N LYS A 44 -9.97 -5.26 12.73
CA LYS A 44 -10.23 -6.23 13.80
C LYS A 44 -11.70 -6.27 14.21
N LYS A 45 -12.33 -5.09 14.40
CA LYS A 45 -13.76 -4.99 14.73
C LYS A 45 -14.63 -5.56 13.62
N PHE A 46 -14.32 -5.22 12.37
CA PHE A 46 -15.05 -5.69 11.21
C PHE A 46 -14.96 -7.22 11.07
N ARG A 47 -13.77 -7.80 11.23
CA ARG A 47 -13.57 -9.25 11.26
C ARG A 47 -14.44 -9.94 12.32
N ARG A 48 -14.50 -9.37 13.52
CA ARG A 48 -15.34 -9.94 14.61
C ARG A 48 -16.84 -9.87 14.27
N GLN A 49 -17.31 -8.76 13.71
CA GLN A 49 -18.71 -8.59 13.32
C GLN A 49 -19.12 -9.56 12.21
N GLU A 50 -18.27 -9.77 11.22
CA GLU A 50 -18.56 -10.68 10.11
C GLU A 50 -18.57 -12.15 10.57
N LEU A 51 -17.65 -12.55 11.44
CA LEU A 51 -17.67 -13.90 12.04
C LEU A 51 -18.97 -14.18 12.80
N LEU A 52 -19.53 -13.18 13.48
CA LEU A 52 -20.83 -13.30 14.13
C LEU A 52 -21.98 -13.36 13.12
N ALA A 53 -21.90 -12.64 12.01
CA ALA A 53 -22.90 -12.66 10.96
C ALA A 53 -22.95 -14.01 10.21
N LEU A 54 -21.80 -14.67 10.00
CA LEU A 54 -21.71 -15.98 9.38
C LEU A 54 -22.46 -17.08 10.13
N LYS A 55 -22.61 -16.96 11.47
CA LYS A 55 -23.40 -17.91 12.27
C LYS A 55 -24.90 -17.93 11.93
N ARG A 56 -25.38 -16.92 11.20
CA ARG A 56 -26.81 -16.75 10.85
C ARG A 56 -27.14 -17.11 9.41
N VAL A 57 -26.18 -17.66 8.68
CA VAL A 57 -26.31 -17.97 7.25
C VAL A 57 -26.19 -19.49 7.04
N PRO A 58 -26.90 -20.10 6.07
CA PRO A 58 -26.72 -21.50 5.71
C PRO A 58 -25.26 -21.87 5.44
N THR A 59 -24.87 -23.11 5.76
CA THR A 59 -23.47 -23.53 5.83
C THR A 59 -22.73 -23.40 4.49
N ASP A 60 -23.37 -23.73 3.38
CA ASP A 60 -22.85 -23.63 2.03
C ASP A 60 -22.50 -22.17 1.66
N ILE A 61 -23.46 -21.27 1.86
CA ILE A 61 -23.27 -19.82 1.66
C ILE A 61 -22.23 -19.27 2.63
N ALA A 62 -22.22 -19.74 3.89
CA ALA A 62 -21.24 -19.29 4.88
C ALA A 62 -19.80 -19.65 4.49
N ILE A 63 -19.56 -20.83 3.93
CA ILE A 63 -18.22 -21.26 3.49
C ILE A 63 -17.70 -20.37 2.36
N GLU A 64 -18.51 -20.16 1.34
CA GLU A 64 -18.09 -19.33 0.19
C GLU A 64 -17.87 -17.87 0.59
N ARG A 65 -18.82 -17.28 1.30
CA ARG A 65 -18.74 -15.91 1.83
C ARG A 65 -17.52 -15.73 2.73
N ASN A 66 -17.24 -16.69 3.61
CA ASN A 66 -16.10 -16.66 4.50
C ASN A 66 -14.78 -16.69 3.73
N THR A 67 -14.68 -17.49 2.67
CA THR A 67 -13.46 -17.56 1.83
C THR A 67 -13.12 -16.19 1.22
N TRP A 68 -14.07 -15.56 0.56
CA TRP A 68 -13.86 -14.24 -0.06
C TRP A 68 -13.65 -13.12 0.95
N PHE A 69 -14.36 -13.20 2.07
CA PHE A 69 -14.19 -12.27 3.18
C PHE A 69 -12.78 -12.34 3.76
N HIS A 70 -12.28 -13.56 4.01
CA HIS A 70 -10.91 -13.74 4.50
C HIS A 70 -9.86 -13.22 3.51
N LEU A 71 -10.03 -13.46 2.22
CA LEU A 71 -9.13 -12.93 1.20
C LEU A 71 -9.12 -11.39 1.20
N GLY A 72 -10.28 -10.76 1.30
CA GLY A 72 -10.40 -9.31 1.37
C GLY A 72 -9.76 -8.71 2.62
N ILE A 73 -10.04 -9.29 3.79
CA ILE A 73 -9.45 -8.84 5.07
C ILE A 73 -7.94 -9.03 5.07
N ASN A 74 -7.45 -10.20 4.65
CA ASN A 74 -6.00 -10.46 4.61
C ASN A 74 -5.29 -9.49 3.67
N SER A 75 -5.88 -9.19 2.52
CA SER A 75 -5.32 -8.20 1.58
C SER A 75 -5.28 -6.80 2.19
N SER A 76 -6.31 -6.40 2.91
CA SER A 76 -6.36 -5.10 3.61
C SER A 76 -5.35 -5.02 4.76
N GLU A 77 -5.19 -6.10 5.53
CA GLU A 77 -4.17 -6.19 6.58
C GLU A 77 -2.75 -6.10 5.98
N GLN A 78 -2.48 -6.84 4.91
CA GLN A 78 -1.19 -6.79 4.21
C GLN A 78 -0.90 -5.40 3.66
N TYR A 79 -1.91 -4.70 3.18
CA TYR A 79 -1.80 -3.33 2.72
C TYR A 79 -1.36 -2.37 3.83
N ILE A 80 -2.01 -2.44 5.00
CA ILE A 80 -1.62 -1.65 6.18
C ILE A 80 -0.20 -1.99 6.62
N TYR A 81 0.20 -3.26 6.60
CA TYR A 81 1.56 -3.68 6.94
C TYR A 81 2.59 -3.14 5.95
N CYS A 82 2.29 -3.10 4.65
CA CYS A 82 3.17 -2.49 3.66
C CYS A 82 3.38 -1.00 3.93
N LEU A 83 2.30 -0.26 4.15
CA LEU A 83 2.37 1.17 4.46
C LEU A 83 3.17 1.41 5.76
N ARG A 84 3.01 0.55 6.76
CA ARG A 84 3.78 0.65 8.00
C ARG A 84 5.26 0.37 7.79
N ARG A 85 5.62 -0.64 6.99
CA ARG A 85 7.02 -0.94 6.66
C ARG A 85 7.68 0.17 5.82
N ILE A 86 6.90 0.97 5.12
CA ILE A 86 7.40 2.20 4.47
C ILE A 86 7.54 3.32 5.50
N LEU A 87 6.52 3.54 6.32
CA LEU A 87 6.45 4.64 7.28
C LEU A 87 7.51 4.54 8.37
N ASP A 88 7.68 3.38 8.99
CA ASP A 88 8.53 3.24 10.19
C ASP A 88 9.98 3.67 9.95
N PRO A 89 10.70 3.20 8.89
CA PRO A 89 12.05 3.67 8.58
C PRO A 89 12.12 5.16 8.21
N ILE A 90 11.12 5.66 7.48
CA ILE A 90 11.03 7.08 7.09
C ILE A 90 10.85 7.96 8.33
N LYS A 91 9.93 7.56 9.21
CA LYS A 91 9.66 8.29 10.45
C LYS A 91 10.88 8.34 11.36
N GLU A 92 11.57 7.20 11.53
CA GLU A 92 12.82 7.14 12.29
C GLU A 92 13.89 8.06 11.69
N HIS A 93 14.03 8.04 10.38
CA HIS A 93 14.99 8.89 9.67
C HIS A 93 14.72 10.39 9.88
N VAL A 94 13.47 10.81 9.73
CA VAL A 94 13.09 12.22 9.87
C VAL A 94 13.10 12.68 11.33
N ASP A 95 12.62 11.86 12.27
CA ASP A 95 12.60 12.18 13.70
C ASP A 95 14.02 12.34 14.29
N ASN A 96 15.01 11.64 13.74
CA ASN A 96 16.41 11.74 14.16
C ASN A 96 17.22 12.80 13.39
N ASN A 97 16.58 13.58 12.52
CA ASN A 97 17.20 14.63 11.71
C ASN A 97 18.41 14.13 10.90
N PHE A 98 18.31 12.93 10.34
CA PHE A 98 19.32 12.42 9.43
C PHE A 98 19.34 13.21 8.10
N ASN A 99 20.35 12.94 7.27
CA ASN A 99 20.53 13.66 6.02
C ASN A 99 19.26 13.65 5.15
N PRO A 100 18.89 14.79 4.54
CA PRO A 100 17.73 14.85 3.68
C PRO A 100 17.86 13.91 2.48
N VAL A 101 16.70 13.50 1.93
CA VAL A 101 16.68 12.64 0.75
C VAL A 101 17.33 13.36 -0.45
N PRO A 102 18.26 12.73 -1.16
CA PRO A 102 18.86 13.33 -2.36
C PRO A 102 17.82 13.64 -3.43
N GLN A 103 17.96 14.77 -4.10
CA GLN A 103 17.05 15.21 -5.18
C GLN A 103 16.93 14.16 -6.29
N LEU A 104 18.02 13.46 -6.58
CA LEU A 104 18.02 12.36 -7.55
C LEU A 104 17.00 11.26 -7.20
N TYR A 105 16.86 10.89 -5.92
CA TYR A 105 15.91 9.86 -5.48
C TYR A 105 14.47 10.37 -5.60
N ILE A 106 14.23 11.63 -5.26
CA ILE A 106 12.92 12.28 -5.41
C ILE A 106 12.51 12.29 -6.87
N ASP A 107 13.37 12.72 -7.78
CA ASP A 107 13.08 12.82 -9.20
C ASP A 107 12.88 11.44 -9.84
N GLU A 108 13.65 10.44 -9.43
CA GLU A 108 13.53 9.05 -9.89
C GLU A 108 12.21 8.42 -9.44
N PHE A 109 11.77 8.69 -8.22
CA PHE A 109 10.55 8.11 -7.66
C PHE A 109 9.26 8.83 -8.06
N ARG A 110 9.33 10.10 -8.44
CA ARG A 110 8.15 10.93 -8.77
C ARG A 110 7.20 10.29 -9.79
N PRO A 111 7.66 9.79 -10.97
CA PRO A 111 6.78 9.13 -11.92
C PRO A 111 6.20 7.82 -11.39
N LEU A 112 6.94 7.07 -10.59
CA LEU A 112 6.48 5.85 -9.93
C LEU A 112 5.41 6.16 -8.88
N ARG A 113 5.59 7.19 -8.07
CA ARG A 113 4.59 7.70 -7.12
C ARG A 113 3.28 8.04 -7.82
N ALA A 114 3.35 8.77 -8.94
CA ALA A 114 2.16 9.14 -9.71
C ALA A 114 1.41 7.91 -10.24
N THR A 115 2.12 6.93 -10.78
CA THR A 115 1.53 5.68 -11.28
C THR A 115 0.93 4.84 -10.16
N ILE A 116 1.59 4.75 -9.01
CA ILE A 116 1.07 4.03 -7.83
C ILE A 116 -0.22 4.70 -7.34
N ASN A 117 -0.26 6.01 -7.21
CA ASN A 117 -1.45 6.75 -6.81
C ASN A 117 -2.62 6.54 -7.78
N ASP A 118 -2.36 6.55 -9.08
CA ASP A 118 -3.37 6.28 -10.11
C ASP A 118 -3.91 4.85 -10.03
N LEU A 119 -3.04 3.87 -9.86
CA LEU A 119 -3.43 2.46 -9.67
C LEU A 119 -4.25 2.24 -8.40
N MET A 120 -3.91 2.91 -7.32
CA MET A 120 -4.67 2.87 -6.07
C MET A 120 -6.07 3.46 -6.29
N GLN A 121 -6.17 4.59 -6.98
CA GLN A 121 -7.43 5.24 -7.31
C GLN A 121 -8.31 4.36 -8.22
N GLN A 122 -7.73 3.77 -9.26
CA GLN A 122 -8.45 2.85 -10.17
C GLN A 122 -8.96 1.61 -9.43
N THR A 123 -8.15 1.03 -8.56
CA THR A 123 -8.53 -0.14 -7.75
C THR A 123 -9.68 0.21 -6.81
N GLU A 124 -9.58 1.32 -6.10
CA GLU A 124 -10.64 1.81 -5.22
C GLU A 124 -11.96 2.04 -5.98
N THR A 125 -11.89 2.72 -7.11
CA THR A 125 -13.06 3.03 -7.93
C THR A 125 -13.76 1.76 -8.37
N GLN A 126 -13.03 0.77 -8.88
CA GLN A 126 -13.61 -0.50 -9.34
C GLN A 126 -14.25 -1.28 -8.19
N ILE A 127 -13.61 -1.34 -7.03
CA ILE A 127 -14.14 -2.04 -5.84
C ILE A 127 -15.38 -1.32 -5.29
N SER A 128 -15.33 0.01 -5.15
CA SER A 128 -16.42 0.78 -4.54
C SER A 128 -17.67 0.85 -5.42
N THR A 129 -17.49 0.87 -6.72
CA THR A 129 -18.59 0.89 -7.70
C THR A 129 -19.06 -0.51 -8.12
N CYS A 130 -18.29 -1.55 -7.76
CA CYS A 130 -18.49 -2.92 -8.24
C CYS A 130 -18.49 -3.03 -9.77
N ARG A 131 -17.70 -2.22 -10.44
CA ARG A 131 -17.55 -2.18 -11.90
C ARG A 131 -16.12 -2.54 -12.27
N PHE A 132 -15.93 -3.64 -12.97
CA PHE A 132 -14.63 -4.22 -13.29
C PHE A 132 -14.30 -4.18 -14.80
N GLU A 133 -14.84 -3.20 -15.51
CA GLU A 133 -14.62 -3.03 -16.96
C GLU A 133 -13.14 -2.79 -17.28
N HIS A 134 -12.42 -2.07 -16.43
CA HIS A 134 -10.99 -1.75 -16.57
C HIS A 134 -10.06 -2.71 -15.81
N TYR A 135 -10.58 -3.84 -15.34
CA TYR A 135 -9.84 -4.79 -14.51
C TYR A 135 -8.52 -5.26 -15.16
N ARG A 136 -8.57 -5.66 -16.44
CA ARG A 136 -7.38 -6.15 -17.16
C ARG A 136 -6.35 -5.06 -17.36
N ASP A 137 -6.78 -3.85 -17.71
CA ASP A 137 -5.90 -2.69 -17.94
C ASP A 137 -5.22 -2.27 -16.63
N THR A 138 -5.95 -2.26 -15.53
CA THR A 138 -5.39 -1.96 -14.19
C THR A 138 -4.35 -3.00 -13.78
N LEU A 139 -4.58 -4.28 -14.00
CA LEU A 139 -3.60 -5.33 -13.72
C LEU A 139 -2.35 -5.19 -14.59
N ALA A 140 -2.52 -4.92 -15.89
CA ALA A 140 -1.40 -4.71 -16.82
C ALA A 140 -0.54 -3.51 -16.44
N LEU A 141 -1.16 -2.39 -16.05
CA LEU A 141 -0.45 -1.21 -15.56
C LEU A 141 0.29 -1.49 -14.25
N ALA A 142 -0.31 -2.26 -13.34
CA ALA A 142 0.33 -2.66 -12.09
C ALA A 142 1.57 -3.54 -12.36
N ASP A 143 1.51 -4.47 -13.30
CA ASP A 143 2.64 -5.30 -13.70
C ASP A 143 3.77 -4.47 -14.30
N LYS A 144 3.44 -3.55 -15.20
CA LYS A 144 4.41 -2.62 -15.78
C LYS A 144 5.09 -1.77 -14.71
N CYS A 145 4.33 -1.22 -13.77
CA CYS A 145 4.89 -0.41 -12.67
C CYS A 145 5.80 -1.26 -11.76
N LYS A 146 5.46 -2.52 -11.50
CA LYS A 146 6.33 -3.44 -10.74
C LYS A 146 7.65 -3.69 -11.45
N ASP A 147 7.64 -3.84 -12.77
CA ASP A 147 8.85 -4.03 -13.58
C ASP A 147 9.72 -2.77 -13.55
N GLU A 148 9.12 -1.59 -13.68
CA GLU A 148 9.83 -0.31 -13.56
C GLU A 148 10.48 -0.13 -12.17
N LEU A 149 9.74 -0.45 -11.10
CA LEU A 149 10.27 -0.47 -9.73
C LEU A 149 11.43 -1.46 -9.57
N SER A 150 11.37 -2.61 -10.21
CA SER A 150 12.44 -3.60 -10.19
C SER A 150 13.71 -3.07 -10.84
N VAL A 151 13.59 -2.37 -11.97
CA VAL A 151 14.72 -1.74 -12.68
C VAL A 151 15.35 -0.65 -11.81
N VAL A 152 14.54 0.23 -11.24
CA VAL A 152 15.02 1.30 -10.34
C VAL A 152 15.69 0.72 -9.10
N ARG A 153 15.11 -0.32 -8.50
CA ARG A 153 15.68 -1.00 -7.34
C ARG A 153 17.05 -1.61 -7.63
N LYS A 154 17.22 -2.29 -8.77
CA LYS A 154 18.51 -2.82 -9.20
C LYS A 154 19.56 -1.72 -9.34
N ARG A 155 19.21 -0.65 -10.04
CA ARG A 155 20.09 0.52 -10.22
C ARG A 155 20.49 1.12 -8.87
N HIS A 156 19.55 1.19 -7.93
CA HIS A 156 19.81 1.74 -6.59
C HIS A 156 20.71 0.82 -5.75
N ILE A 157 20.55 -0.49 -5.84
CA ILE A 157 21.46 -1.46 -5.20
C ILE A 157 22.89 -1.28 -5.73
N ASP A 158 23.07 -1.17 -7.05
CA ASP A 158 24.39 -0.93 -7.64
C ASP A 158 24.97 0.41 -7.14
N ARG A 159 24.13 1.44 -7.00
CA ARG A 159 24.52 2.74 -6.45
C ARG A 159 25.01 2.62 -5.00
N ILE A 160 24.32 1.85 -4.16
CA ILE A 160 24.71 1.60 -2.77
C ILE A 160 26.03 0.83 -2.71
N THR A 161 26.23 -0.20 -3.54
CA THR A 161 27.47 -1.00 -3.53
C THR A 161 28.69 -0.21 -3.97
N GLN A 162 28.52 0.83 -4.78
CA GLN A 162 29.61 1.71 -5.25
C GLN A 162 29.77 2.95 -4.37
N MET A 163 28.95 3.11 -3.33
CA MET A 163 28.94 4.30 -2.49
C MET A 163 30.18 4.33 -1.59
N LYS A 164 30.90 5.46 -1.64
CA LYS A 164 32.07 5.71 -0.78
C LYS A 164 31.73 6.58 0.43
N ASP A 165 30.62 7.32 0.35
CA ASP A 165 30.18 8.22 1.41
C ASP A 165 29.17 7.53 2.31
N ASN A 166 29.59 7.17 3.52
CA ASN A 166 28.73 6.55 4.52
C ASN A 166 27.63 7.48 5.04
N ASN A 167 27.73 8.80 4.84
CA ASN A 167 26.70 9.76 5.28
C ASN A 167 25.40 9.59 4.51
N LEU A 168 25.45 9.08 3.27
CA LEU A 168 24.27 8.82 2.45
C LEU A 168 23.75 7.38 2.56
N LEU A 169 24.46 6.51 3.27
CA LEU A 169 24.09 5.10 3.34
C LEU A 169 22.71 4.90 3.97
N GLN A 170 22.41 5.61 5.06
CA GLN A 170 21.17 5.44 5.79
C GLN A 170 19.94 5.86 4.97
N ILE A 171 19.98 7.04 4.36
CA ILE A 171 18.86 7.47 3.49
C ILE A 171 18.74 6.59 2.25
N SER A 172 19.84 6.06 1.73
CA SER A 172 19.83 5.13 0.61
C SER A 172 19.18 3.80 0.96
N LEU A 173 19.33 3.31 2.19
CA LEU A 173 18.63 2.12 2.67
C LEU A 173 17.13 2.40 2.90
N VAL A 174 16.77 3.57 3.39
CA VAL A 174 15.36 3.99 3.51
C VAL A 174 14.69 4.03 2.13
N TYR A 175 15.37 4.59 1.12
CA TYR A 175 14.87 4.62 -0.25
C TYR A 175 14.78 3.23 -0.88
N LEU A 176 15.75 2.36 -0.65
CA LEU A 176 15.69 0.95 -1.10
C LEU A 176 14.47 0.24 -0.52
N ASN A 177 14.20 0.43 0.77
CA ASN A 177 13.02 -0.12 1.42
C ASN A 177 11.73 0.43 0.83
N LEU A 178 11.65 1.73 0.52
CA LEU A 178 10.51 2.34 -0.16
C LEU A 178 10.24 1.67 -1.52
N LEU A 179 11.26 1.44 -2.33
CA LEU A 179 11.13 0.78 -3.63
C LEU A 179 10.61 -0.66 -3.48
N GLN A 180 11.16 -1.41 -2.54
CA GLN A 180 10.79 -2.79 -2.28
C GLN A 180 9.34 -2.92 -1.77
N GLU A 181 8.96 -2.12 -0.80
CA GLU A 181 7.60 -2.14 -0.22
C GLU A 181 6.56 -1.57 -1.19
N SER A 182 6.95 -0.66 -2.09
CA SER A 182 6.07 -0.21 -3.17
C SER A 182 5.71 -1.33 -4.14
N GLN A 183 6.65 -2.24 -4.47
CA GLN A 183 6.36 -3.44 -5.25
C GLN A 183 5.38 -4.36 -4.52
N GLN A 184 5.56 -4.53 -3.21
CA GLN A 184 4.67 -5.35 -2.39
C GLN A 184 3.28 -4.73 -2.28
N LEU A 185 3.19 -3.40 -2.19
CA LEU A 185 1.94 -2.65 -2.20
C LEU A 185 1.14 -2.92 -3.48
N LEU A 186 1.79 -2.87 -4.65
CA LEU A 186 1.16 -3.19 -5.93
C LEU A 186 0.69 -4.65 -6.00
N SER A 187 1.45 -5.59 -5.47
CA SER A 187 1.04 -7.00 -5.39
C SER A 187 -0.23 -7.16 -4.54
N ASN A 188 -0.31 -6.49 -3.41
CA ASN A 188 -1.48 -6.53 -2.54
C ASN A 188 -2.72 -5.88 -3.19
N MET A 189 -2.55 -4.78 -3.93
CA MET A 189 -3.64 -4.17 -4.71
C MET A 189 -4.19 -5.15 -5.77
N ARG A 190 -3.32 -5.86 -6.47
CA ARG A 190 -3.73 -6.87 -7.46
C ARG A 190 -4.55 -7.99 -6.81
N HIS A 191 -4.09 -8.49 -5.66
CA HIS A 191 -4.82 -9.53 -4.91
C HIS A 191 -6.19 -9.02 -4.45
N GLN A 192 -6.25 -7.81 -3.93
CA GLN A 192 -7.49 -7.20 -3.47
C GLN A 192 -8.49 -7.00 -4.61
N LEU A 193 -8.04 -6.50 -5.77
CA LEU A 193 -8.88 -6.31 -6.94
C LEU A 193 -9.41 -7.65 -7.49
N ARG A 194 -8.56 -8.69 -7.54
CA ARG A 194 -8.97 -10.04 -7.95
C ARG A 194 -10.00 -10.65 -7.01
N ALA A 195 -9.78 -10.54 -5.71
CA ALA A 195 -10.71 -11.05 -4.70
C ALA A 195 -12.06 -10.34 -4.77
N ALA A 196 -12.05 -9.01 -4.89
CA ALA A 196 -13.27 -8.21 -5.02
C ALA A 196 -14.08 -8.59 -6.28
N LYS A 197 -13.41 -8.71 -7.43
CA LYS A 197 -14.07 -9.12 -8.67
C LYS A 197 -14.74 -10.48 -8.53
N LYS A 198 -14.03 -11.48 -8.03
CA LYS A 198 -14.58 -12.83 -7.83
C LYS A 198 -15.75 -12.85 -6.85
N PHE A 199 -15.66 -12.08 -5.75
CA PHE A 199 -16.75 -11.95 -4.78
C PHE A 199 -18.03 -11.35 -5.36
N MET A 200 -17.90 -10.51 -6.38
CA MET A 200 -19.05 -9.82 -7.00
C MET A 200 -19.64 -10.56 -8.19
N GLU A 201 -18.88 -11.47 -8.83
CA GLU A 201 -19.34 -12.28 -9.97
C GLU A 201 -20.07 -13.57 -9.55
N ASN A 202 -19.99 -13.97 -8.28
CA ASN A 202 -20.71 -15.06 -7.62
C ASN A 202 -21.87 -14.52 -6.77
#